data_0f8f813dcdc8ac3e2aa668b44a28621a
#
_entry.id   0f8f813dcdc8ac3e2aa668b44a28621a
#
_cell.length_a   1.000
_cell.length_b   1.000
_cell.length_c   1.000
_cell.angle_alpha   90.00
_cell.angle_beta   90.00
_cell.angle_gamma   90.00
#
_symmetry.space_group_name_H-M   'P 1'
#
loop_
_entity.id
_entity.type
_entity.pdbx_description
1 polymer ?
#
loop_
_entity_poly.entity_id
_entity_poly.type
_entity_poly.pdbx_seq_one_letter_code
_entity_poly.pdbx_strand_id
1 'polypeptide(L)'
;MLKTSRTTSTDKSRVTLRTVADKVGLAPCSISAVLNNSRAAQSIPQRTKDRVLCAARQLNYRPNLAARSLRTRRTSTIALLATDLGSAMVARVAAGVEQLLAAKGYCLLVATRARTPELSELQAARLLQRGVDAIITIDTPPPQALALPTVFIDLPAVFLLPVSPVTRQQLTAVGDSAAKSLLAQIEQNTASLIRIALTPESVDGHWQLKTLGKIEQAGVSALAP
;
A
#
# COMPACT_ATOMS: atom_id res chain seq x y z
N MET A 1 30.64 -7.25 49.99
CA MET A 1 30.08 -8.16 48.96
C MET A 1 28.61 -7.82 48.74
N LEU A 2 28.31 -6.99 47.79
CA LEU A 2 26.92 -6.66 47.42
C LEU A 2 26.54 -7.55 46.19
N LYS A 3 25.59 -8.47 46.41
CA LYS A 3 24.97 -9.24 45.33
C LYS A 3 23.96 -8.36 44.61
N THR A 4 24.29 -7.93 43.40
CA THR A 4 23.39 -7.26 42.49
C THR A 4 22.39 -8.28 41.94
N SER A 5 21.14 -8.22 42.44
CA SER A 5 20.04 -8.98 41.88
C SER A 5 19.71 -8.43 40.49
N ARG A 6 20.00 -9.23 39.47
CA ARG A 6 19.56 -9.01 38.10
C ARG A 6 18.05 -9.13 38.06
N THR A 7 17.38 -8.00 37.96
CA THR A 7 15.93 -7.94 37.67
C THR A 7 15.75 -8.49 36.25
N THR A 8 15.22 -9.69 36.13
CA THR A 8 14.77 -10.28 34.88
C THR A 8 13.55 -9.46 34.42
N SER A 9 13.76 -8.56 33.46
CA SER A 9 12.69 -7.96 32.69
C SER A 9 11.91 -9.09 32.03
N THR A 10 10.64 -9.24 32.40
CA THR A 10 9.68 -10.13 31.76
C THR A 10 9.52 -9.67 30.31
N ASP A 11 10.32 -10.22 29.43
CA ASP A 11 10.08 -10.20 27.99
C ASP A 11 8.72 -10.89 27.80
N LYS A 12 7.66 -10.10 27.58
CA LYS A 12 6.35 -10.60 27.15
C LYS A 12 6.59 -11.25 25.78
N SER A 13 6.95 -12.52 25.77
CA SER A 13 7.25 -13.30 24.58
C SER A 13 6.10 -13.10 23.60
N ARG A 14 6.40 -12.42 22.51
CA ARG A 14 5.44 -12.12 21.45
C ARG A 14 4.84 -13.43 20.95
N VAL A 15 3.52 -13.57 21.07
CA VAL A 15 2.79 -14.75 20.61
C VAL A 15 3.15 -15.00 19.14
N THR A 16 3.65 -16.18 18.85
CA THR A 16 4.11 -16.58 17.52
C THR A 16 3.11 -17.50 16.85
N LEU A 17 3.29 -17.75 15.56
CA LEU A 17 2.53 -18.74 14.82
C LEU A 17 2.64 -20.13 15.47
N ARG A 18 3.83 -20.45 16.01
CA ARG A 18 4.10 -21.70 16.71
C ARG A 18 3.25 -21.83 17.98
N THR A 19 3.13 -20.76 18.76
CA THR A 19 2.26 -20.73 19.95
C THR A 19 0.82 -21.07 19.61
N VAL A 20 0.30 -20.58 18.47
CA VAL A 20 -1.07 -20.94 18.02
C VAL A 20 -1.13 -22.41 17.59
N ALA A 21 -0.09 -22.87 16.88
CA ALA A 21 0.02 -24.26 16.41
C ALA A 21 0.01 -25.25 17.57
N ASP A 22 0.81 -24.98 18.59
CA ASP A 22 0.91 -25.82 19.81
C ASP A 22 -0.45 -25.86 20.55
N LYS A 23 -1.16 -24.73 20.66
CA LYS A 23 -2.49 -24.66 21.29
C LYS A 23 -3.55 -25.47 20.56
N VAL A 24 -3.52 -25.51 19.23
CA VAL A 24 -4.53 -26.22 18.42
C VAL A 24 -4.12 -27.66 18.12
N GLY A 25 -2.86 -28.03 18.31
CA GLY A 25 -2.33 -29.35 17.96
C GLY A 25 -2.20 -29.57 16.45
N LEU A 26 -1.82 -28.54 15.70
CA LEU A 26 -1.65 -28.60 14.25
C LEU A 26 -0.27 -28.08 13.82
N ALA A 27 0.17 -28.51 12.64
CA ALA A 27 1.42 -28.01 12.05
C ALA A 27 1.34 -26.49 11.80
N PRO A 28 2.42 -25.72 12.01
CA PRO A 28 2.44 -24.29 11.76
C PRO A 28 2.07 -23.90 10.33
N CYS A 29 2.37 -24.74 9.33
CA CYS A 29 1.98 -24.52 7.94
C CYS A 29 0.45 -24.51 7.76
N SER A 30 -0.27 -25.42 8.45
CA SER A 30 -1.74 -25.47 8.42
C SER A 30 -2.35 -24.23 9.09
N ILE A 31 -1.78 -23.79 10.23
CA ILE A 31 -2.20 -22.55 10.89
C ILE A 31 -1.99 -21.36 9.95
N SER A 32 -0.81 -21.27 9.34
CA SER A 32 -0.51 -20.20 8.36
C SER A 32 -1.47 -20.23 7.18
N ALA A 33 -1.81 -21.40 6.66
CA ALA A 33 -2.75 -21.54 5.55
C ALA A 33 -4.13 -20.97 5.92
N VAL A 34 -4.66 -21.33 7.09
CA VAL A 34 -5.96 -20.87 7.58
C VAL A 34 -5.95 -19.35 7.82
N LEU A 35 -4.95 -18.82 8.54
CA LEU A 35 -4.88 -17.41 8.89
C LEU A 35 -4.69 -16.49 7.68
N ASN A 36 -4.05 -16.98 6.61
CA ASN A 36 -3.86 -16.23 5.37
C ASN A 36 -4.90 -16.57 4.28
N ASN A 37 -5.90 -17.39 4.60
CA ASN A 37 -6.91 -17.86 3.64
C ASN A 37 -6.29 -18.33 2.31
N SER A 38 -5.17 -19.05 2.38
CA SER A 38 -4.43 -19.50 1.20
C SER A 38 -5.15 -20.68 0.52
N ARG A 39 -4.78 -20.98 -0.73
CA ARG A 39 -5.32 -22.13 -1.47
C ARG A 39 -5.20 -23.45 -0.67
N ALA A 40 -4.11 -23.63 0.08
CA ALA A 40 -3.92 -24.78 0.96
C ALA A 40 -4.95 -24.87 2.10
N ALA A 41 -5.61 -23.76 2.48
CA ALA A 41 -6.67 -23.80 3.47
C ALA A 41 -7.97 -24.43 2.94
N GLN A 42 -8.13 -24.55 1.63
CA GLN A 42 -9.37 -25.09 1.03
C GLN A 42 -9.58 -26.56 1.42
N SER A 43 -8.52 -27.33 1.57
CA SER A 43 -8.56 -28.73 2.00
C SER A 43 -8.76 -28.92 3.49
N ILE A 44 -8.73 -27.84 4.30
CA ILE A 44 -8.89 -27.91 5.75
C ILE A 44 -10.38 -27.82 6.11
N PRO A 45 -10.93 -28.77 6.89
CA PRO A 45 -12.32 -28.74 7.30
C PRO A 45 -12.71 -27.45 8.05
N GLN A 46 -13.94 -26.99 7.85
CA GLN A 46 -14.40 -25.73 8.42
C GLN A 46 -14.27 -25.70 9.97
N ARG A 47 -14.65 -26.80 10.64
CA ARG A 47 -14.49 -26.93 12.10
C ARG A 47 -13.04 -26.71 12.56
N THR A 48 -12.06 -27.15 11.77
CA THR A 48 -10.65 -26.94 12.08
C THR A 48 -10.23 -25.48 11.86
N LYS A 49 -10.73 -24.84 10.79
CA LYS A 49 -10.52 -23.41 10.55
C LYS A 49 -11.07 -22.58 11.73
N ASP A 50 -12.25 -22.89 12.20
CA ASP A 50 -12.88 -22.16 13.30
C ASP A 50 -12.09 -22.32 14.61
N ARG A 51 -11.55 -23.51 14.90
CA ARG A 51 -10.65 -23.75 16.04
C ARG A 51 -9.38 -22.89 15.95
N VAL A 52 -8.75 -22.82 14.77
CA VAL A 52 -7.55 -22.02 14.54
C VAL A 52 -7.85 -20.53 14.74
N LEU A 53 -8.93 -20.01 14.15
CA LEU A 53 -9.32 -18.61 14.27
C LEU A 53 -9.69 -18.23 15.71
N CYS A 54 -10.35 -19.13 16.42
CA CYS A 54 -10.68 -18.96 17.84
C CYS A 54 -9.41 -18.90 18.71
N ALA A 55 -8.47 -19.84 18.52
CA ALA A 55 -7.23 -19.88 19.26
C ALA A 55 -6.36 -18.64 18.98
N ALA A 56 -6.28 -18.20 17.74
CA ALA A 56 -5.53 -16.98 17.36
C ALA A 56 -6.12 -15.73 18.05
N ARG A 57 -7.44 -15.61 18.09
CA ARG A 57 -8.13 -14.51 18.81
C ARG A 57 -7.88 -14.57 20.32
N GLN A 58 -8.03 -15.72 20.94
CA GLN A 58 -7.79 -15.91 22.38
C GLN A 58 -6.36 -15.59 22.80
N LEU A 59 -5.40 -15.90 21.94
CA LEU A 59 -3.99 -15.60 22.17
C LEU A 59 -3.61 -14.18 21.76
N ASN A 60 -4.54 -13.39 21.24
CA ASN A 60 -4.26 -12.08 20.63
C ASN A 60 -3.09 -12.16 19.61
N TYR A 61 -3.05 -13.25 18.85
CA TYR A 61 -2.02 -13.44 17.84
C TYR A 61 -2.16 -12.41 16.72
N ARG A 62 -1.06 -11.76 16.42
CA ARG A 62 -0.97 -10.86 15.27
C ARG A 62 0.08 -11.40 14.28
N PRO A 63 -0.27 -11.58 13.01
CA PRO A 63 0.67 -12.00 11.99
C PRO A 63 1.91 -11.10 11.96
N ASN A 64 3.08 -11.71 11.89
CA ASN A 64 4.32 -10.96 11.73
C ASN A 64 4.51 -10.59 10.25
N LEU A 65 4.18 -9.34 9.90
CA LEU A 65 4.29 -8.85 8.53
C LEU A 65 5.73 -8.86 8.02
N ALA A 66 6.73 -8.60 8.88
CA ALA A 66 8.14 -8.66 8.51
C ALA A 66 8.57 -10.09 8.13
N ALA A 67 8.13 -11.10 8.88
CA ALA A 67 8.40 -12.50 8.50
C ALA A 67 7.68 -12.91 7.22
N ARG A 68 6.48 -12.34 6.98
CA ARG A 68 5.74 -12.56 5.74
C ARG A 68 6.46 -11.91 4.55
N SER A 69 6.93 -10.68 4.69
CA SER A 69 7.61 -9.94 3.61
C SER A 69 8.92 -10.62 3.19
N LEU A 70 9.68 -11.20 4.11
CA LEU A 70 10.87 -12.00 3.78
C LEU A 70 10.54 -13.20 2.89
N ARG A 71 9.40 -13.86 3.11
CA ARG A 71 8.97 -15.01 2.32
C ARG A 71 8.36 -14.62 0.97
N THR A 72 7.55 -13.56 0.95
CA THR A 72 6.82 -13.13 -0.26
C THR A 72 7.58 -12.12 -1.10
N ARG A 73 8.67 -11.55 -0.58
CA ARG A 73 9.41 -10.41 -1.13
C ARG A 73 8.52 -9.18 -1.37
N ARG A 74 7.40 -9.09 -0.65
CA ARG A 74 6.44 -7.98 -0.71
C ARG A 74 6.07 -7.53 0.69
N THR A 75 6.04 -6.24 0.92
CA THR A 75 5.69 -5.65 2.22
C THR A 75 4.20 -5.36 2.34
N SER A 76 3.47 -5.40 1.23
CA SER A 76 2.09 -4.91 1.09
C SER A 76 1.98 -3.42 1.52
N THR A 77 3.00 -2.63 1.18
CA THR A 77 3.06 -1.20 1.46
C THR A 77 3.21 -0.43 0.16
N ILE A 78 2.34 0.55 -0.04
CA ILE A 78 2.37 1.45 -1.20
C ILE A 78 2.63 2.86 -0.68
N ALA A 79 3.54 3.59 -1.33
CA ALA A 79 3.79 4.99 -1.01
C ALA A 79 2.86 5.90 -1.82
N LEU A 80 2.34 6.96 -1.19
CA LEU A 80 1.67 8.06 -1.84
C LEU A 80 2.45 9.33 -1.56
N LEU A 81 2.90 9.98 -2.63
CA LEU A 81 3.59 11.27 -2.59
C LEU A 81 2.66 12.35 -3.16
N ALA A 82 2.49 13.43 -2.43
CA ALA A 82 1.68 14.56 -2.88
C ALA A 82 2.40 15.88 -2.62
N THR A 83 2.10 16.89 -3.42
CA THR A 83 2.68 18.23 -3.27
C THR A 83 2.20 18.89 -1.99
N ASP A 84 0.89 18.79 -1.70
CA ASP A 84 0.27 19.39 -0.52
C ASP A 84 -0.80 18.45 0.06
N LEU A 85 -0.56 17.97 1.29
CA LEU A 85 -1.54 17.15 2.02
C LEU A 85 -2.68 17.97 2.63
N GLY A 86 -2.53 19.30 2.71
CA GLY A 86 -3.60 20.21 3.15
C GLY A 86 -4.68 20.45 2.08
N SER A 87 -4.39 20.12 0.82
CA SER A 87 -5.36 20.23 -0.26
C SER A 87 -6.53 19.26 -0.08
N ALA A 88 -7.75 19.80 -0.03
CA ALA A 88 -8.96 18.99 0.06
C ALA A 88 -9.12 18.03 -1.12
N MET A 89 -8.56 18.35 -2.28
CA MET A 89 -8.59 17.50 -3.46
C MET A 89 -7.63 16.32 -3.32
N VAL A 90 -6.38 16.60 -2.95
CA VAL A 90 -5.38 15.56 -2.68
C VAL A 90 -5.91 14.60 -1.61
N ALA A 91 -6.48 15.13 -0.54
CA ALA A 91 -7.06 14.32 0.53
C ALA A 91 -8.18 13.39 0.03
N ARG A 92 -9.03 13.84 -0.91
CA ARG A 92 -10.12 13.02 -1.47
C ARG A 92 -9.62 11.95 -2.42
N VAL A 93 -8.66 12.27 -3.26
CA VAL A 93 -7.99 11.28 -4.12
C VAL A 93 -7.28 10.24 -3.26
N ALA A 94 -6.54 10.68 -2.25
CA ALA A 94 -5.85 9.80 -1.31
C ALA A 94 -6.83 8.88 -0.55
N ALA A 95 -8.01 9.38 -0.18
CA ALA A 95 -9.05 8.56 0.47
C ALA A 95 -9.56 7.44 -0.45
N GLY A 96 -9.75 7.72 -1.76
CA GLY A 96 -10.13 6.69 -2.73
C GLY A 96 -9.04 5.64 -2.91
N VAL A 97 -7.79 6.07 -2.99
CA VAL A 97 -6.63 5.17 -3.01
C VAL A 97 -6.60 4.29 -1.77
N GLU A 98 -6.67 4.89 -0.59
CA GLU A 98 -6.58 4.17 0.69
C GLU A 98 -7.69 3.15 0.84
N GLN A 99 -8.93 3.52 0.56
CA GLN A 99 -10.09 2.63 0.69
C GLN A 99 -9.95 1.36 -0.15
N LEU A 100 -9.51 1.48 -1.40
CA LEU A 100 -9.31 0.32 -2.26
C LEU A 100 -8.13 -0.54 -1.80
N LEU A 101 -6.99 0.10 -1.46
CA LEU A 101 -5.79 -0.59 -1.05
C LEU A 101 -5.98 -1.33 0.28
N ALA A 102 -6.66 -0.72 1.25
CA ALA A 102 -7.00 -1.35 2.52
C ALA A 102 -7.87 -2.60 2.33
N ALA A 103 -8.88 -2.54 1.44
CA ALA A 103 -9.71 -3.71 1.10
C ALA A 103 -8.90 -4.85 0.47
N LYS A 104 -7.75 -4.55 -0.14
CA LYS A 104 -6.81 -5.53 -0.72
C LYS A 104 -5.67 -5.91 0.22
N GLY A 105 -5.67 -5.40 1.46
CA GLY A 105 -4.67 -5.71 2.49
C GLY A 105 -3.33 -4.97 2.32
N TYR A 106 -3.32 -3.87 1.58
CA TYR A 106 -2.17 -2.97 1.48
C TYR A 106 -2.26 -1.84 2.51
N CYS A 107 -1.10 -1.38 2.96
CA CYS A 107 -0.94 -0.20 3.81
C CYS A 107 -0.49 0.99 2.94
N LEU A 108 -1.08 2.15 3.14
CA LEU A 108 -0.68 3.37 2.45
C LEU A 108 0.30 4.17 3.33
N LEU A 109 1.50 4.41 2.80
CA LEU A 109 2.50 5.29 3.40
C LEU A 109 2.43 6.65 2.71
N VAL A 110 1.92 7.66 3.40
CA VAL A 110 1.74 9.00 2.84
C VAL A 110 2.92 9.90 3.21
N ALA A 111 3.44 10.63 2.22
CA ALA A 111 4.48 11.62 2.41
C ALA A 111 4.27 12.82 1.47
N THR A 112 4.76 13.98 1.90
CA THR A 112 4.82 15.18 1.04
C THR A 112 6.04 15.10 0.13
N ARG A 113 5.95 15.73 -1.05
CA ARG A 113 7.08 15.89 -1.96
C ARG A 113 8.23 16.63 -1.29
N ALA A 114 9.43 16.15 -1.51
CA ALA A 114 10.63 16.89 -1.13
C ALA A 114 10.77 18.18 -1.94
N ARG A 115 11.32 19.24 -1.31
CA ARG A 115 11.41 20.57 -1.94
C ARG A 115 12.56 20.72 -2.92
N THR A 116 13.61 19.91 -2.79
CA THR A 116 14.78 19.95 -3.67
C THR A 116 15.03 18.59 -4.31
N PRO A 117 15.75 18.54 -5.46
CA PRO A 117 16.10 17.27 -6.11
C PRO A 117 16.85 16.31 -5.18
N GLU A 118 17.80 16.81 -4.39
CA GLU A 118 18.63 16.00 -3.49
C GLU A 118 17.77 15.36 -2.37
N LEU A 119 16.83 16.14 -1.82
CA LEU A 119 15.87 15.61 -0.84
C LEU A 119 14.89 14.62 -1.47
N SER A 120 14.56 14.80 -2.75
CA SER A 120 13.71 13.86 -3.48
C SER A 120 14.40 12.50 -3.67
N GLU A 121 15.68 12.49 -4.02
CA GLU A 121 16.48 11.27 -4.12
C GLU A 121 16.60 10.57 -2.75
N LEU A 122 16.88 11.33 -1.70
CA LEU A 122 16.92 10.80 -0.33
C LEU A 122 15.57 10.23 0.10
N GLN A 123 14.47 10.87 -0.27
CA GLN A 123 13.12 10.37 -0.01
C GLN A 123 12.87 9.06 -0.75
N ALA A 124 13.26 8.98 -2.03
CA ALA A 124 13.17 7.76 -2.83
C ALA A 124 13.97 6.62 -2.19
N ALA A 125 15.22 6.86 -1.79
CA ALA A 125 16.04 5.87 -1.11
C ALA A 125 15.41 5.38 0.21
N ARG A 126 14.82 6.27 1.00
CA ARG A 126 14.10 5.91 2.23
C ARG A 126 12.87 5.05 1.97
N LEU A 127 12.13 5.31 0.89
CA LEU A 127 10.98 4.49 0.49
C LEU A 127 11.42 3.08 0.08
N LEU A 128 12.50 2.98 -0.73
CA LEU A 128 13.09 1.69 -1.10
C LEU A 128 13.59 0.90 0.13
N GLN A 129 14.26 1.56 1.08
CA GLN A 129 14.71 0.92 2.32
C GLN A 129 13.55 0.40 3.18
N ARG A 130 12.38 1.04 3.11
CA ARG A 130 11.15 0.58 3.77
C ARG A 130 10.47 -0.55 2.99
N GLY A 131 10.97 -0.87 1.80
CA GLY A 131 10.47 -1.94 0.95
C GLY A 131 9.08 -1.65 0.40
N VAL A 132 8.77 -0.41 0.01
CA VAL A 132 7.49 -0.14 -0.66
C VAL A 132 7.39 -0.93 -1.96
N ASP A 133 6.23 -1.51 -2.22
CA ASP A 133 6.00 -2.36 -3.39
C ASP A 133 5.68 -1.53 -4.64
N ALA A 134 5.18 -0.31 -4.46
CA ALA A 134 4.79 0.59 -5.55
C ALA A 134 4.57 2.02 -5.06
N ILE A 135 4.42 2.97 -5.99
CA ILE A 135 4.25 4.39 -5.67
C ILE A 135 3.08 4.99 -6.44
N ILE A 136 2.31 5.85 -5.77
CA ILE A 136 1.36 6.77 -6.37
C ILE A 136 1.86 8.18 -6.11
N THR A 137 1.90 9.02 -7.13
CA THR A 137 2.19 10.44 -6.97
C THR A 137 0.98 11.26 -7.40
N ILE A 138 0.68 12.33 -6.65
CA ILE A 138 -0.41 13.25 -6.93
C ILE A 138 0.20 14.64 -7.11
N ASP A 139 -0.03 15.23 -8.29
CA ASP A 139 0.43 16.58 -8.65
C ASP A 139 1.93 16.78 -8.39
N THR A 140 2.70 15.70 -8.52
CA THR A 140 4.15 15.72 -8.39
C THR A 140 4.77 14.62 -9.25
N PRO A 141 5.76 14.96 -10.09
CA PRO A 141 6.44 13.95 -10.87
C PRO A 141 7.07 12.89 -9.97
N PRO A 142 7.04 11.62 -10.37
CA PRO A 142 7.67 10.56 -9.61
C PRO A 142 9.19 10.73 -9.58
N PRO A 143 9.87 10.30 -8.50
CA PRO A 143 11.31 10.22 -8.47
C PRO A 143 11.86 9.34 -9.61
N GLN A 144 12.87 9.81 -10.34
CA GLN A 144 13.40 9.12 -11.52
C GLN A 144 14.13 7.80 -11.19
N ALA A 145 14.68 7.68 -9.99
CA ALA A 145 15.53 6.55 -9.59
C ALA A 145 14.75 5.29 -9.15
N LEU A 146 13.42 5.24 -9.29
CA LEU A 146 12.61 4.17 -8.73
C LEU A 146 12.15 3.20 -9.84
N ALA A 147 12.75 2.02 -9.88
CA ALA A 147 12.29 0.89 -10.71
C ALA A 147 11.12 0.16 -10.05
N LEU A 148 10.05 0.89 -9.71
CA LEU A 148 8.83 0.36 -9.08
C LEU A 148 7.60 0.67 -9.93
N PRO A 149 6.54 -0.15 -9.84
CA PRO A 149 5.24 0.20 -10.37
C PRO A 149 4.81 1.58 -9.89
N THR A 150 4.50 2.47 -10.82
CA THR A 150 4.22 3.87 -10.47
C THR A 150 2.99 4.37 -11.20
N VAL A 151 2.11 5.08 -10.48
CA VAL A 151 0.99 5.83 -11.05
C VAL A 151 1.15 7.30 -10.71
N PHE A 152 1.17 8.14 -11.72
CA PHE A 152 1.18 9.60 -11.58
C PHE A 152 -0.20 10.16 -11.90
N ILE A 153 -0.81 10.82 -10.91
CA ILE A 153 -2.09 11.53 -11.06
C ILE A 153 -1.76 13.01 -11.25
N ASP A 154 -2.03 13.51 -12.44
CA ASP A 154 -1.81 14.91 -12.82
C ASP A 154 -3.13 15.66 -12.64
N LEU A 155 -3.19 16.50 -11.60
CA LEU A 155 -4.36 17.32 -11.30
C LEU A 155 -4.20 18.70 -11.97
N PRO A 156 -5.16 19.12 -12.81
CA PRO A 156 -5.11 20.44 -13.42
C PRO A 156 -5.15 21.56 -12.38
N ALA A 157 -4.38 22.62 -12.60
CA ALA A 157 -4.30 23.75 -11.66
C ALA A 157 -5.65 24.42 -11.37
N VAL A 158 -6.60 24.33 -12.29
CA VAL A 158 -7.97 24.84 -12.09
C VAL A 158 -8.68 24.20 -10.90
N PHE A 159 -8.28 22.99 -10.51
CA PHE A 159 -8.86 22.30 -9.36
C PHE A 159 -8.25 22.75 -8.03
N LEU A 160 -7.21 23.54 -8.05
CA LEU A 160 -6.61 24.15 -6.86
C LEU A 160 -7.38 25.41 -6.41
N LEU A 161 -8.38 25.86 -7.20
CA LEU A 161 -9.21 26.98 -6.85
C LEU A 161 -10.21 26.62 -5.72
N PRO A 162 -10.58 27.56 -4.84
CA PRO A 162 -11.49 27.32 -3.73
C PRO A 162 -12.87 26.80 -4.14
N VAL A 163 -13.31 27.13 -5.34
CA VAL A 163 -14.58 26.67 -5.92
C VAL A 163 -14.27 25.68 -7.04
N SER A 164 -13.96 24.45 -6.65
CA SER A 164 -13.80 23.38 -7.64
C SER A 164 -15.19 22.87 -8.08
N PRO A 165 -15.46 22.81 -9.38
CA PRO A 165 -16.71 22.25 -9.91
C PRO A 165 -16.77 20.72 -9.74
N VAL A 166 -15.69 20.10 -9.33
CA VAL A 166 -15.55 18.64 -9.23
C VAL A 166 -16.10 18.12 -7.91
N THR A 167 -16.94 17.11 -7.99
CA THR A 167 -17.56 16.51 -6.80
C THR A 167 -16.58 15.63 -6.01
N ARG A 168 -16.88 15.46 -4.71
CA ARG A 168 -16.15 14.51 -3.85
C ARG A 168 -16.08 13.12 -4.47
N GLN A 169 -17.19 12.65 -5.02
CA GLN A 169 -17.31 11.31 -5.60
C GLN A 169 -16.37 11.11 -6.79
N GLN A 170 -16.27 12.11 -7.66
CA GLN A 170 -15.37 12.07 -8.83
C GLN A 170 -13.90 11.97 -8.40
N LEU A 171 -13.47 12.75 -7.41
CA LEU A 171 -12.08 12.69 -6.89
C LEU A 171 -11.77 11.35 -6.23
N THR A 172 -12.71 10.79 -5.47
CA THR A 172 -12.55 9.46 -4.88
C THR A 172 -12.45 8.39 -5.97
N ALA A 173 -13.24 8.49 -7.04
CA ALA A 173 -13.19 7.56 -8.18
C ALA A 173 -11.84 7.64 -8.95
N VAL A 174 -11.21 8.81 -9.01
CA VAL A 174 -9.85 8.96 -9.56
C VAL A 174 -8.85 8.17 -8.73
N GLY A 175 -8.89 8.29 -7.41
CA GLY A 175 -8.04 7.53 -6.50
C GLY A 175 -8.25 6.03 -6.63
N ASP A 176 -9.48 5.57 -6.71
CA ASP A 176 -9.84 4.18 -6.92
C ASP A 176 -9.31 3.64 -8.26
N SER A 177 -9.44 4.41 -9.34
CA SER A 177 -8.89 4.05 -10.67
C SER A 177 -7.36 3.96 -10.65
N ALA A 178 -6.68 4.89 -9.98
CA ALA A 178 -5.23 4.88 -9.83
C ALA A 178 -4.76 3.63 -9.07
N ALA A 179 -5.41 3.32 -7.95
CA ALA A 179 -5.09 2.14 -7.16
C ALA A 179 -5.34 0.83 -7.92
N LYS A 180 -6.42 0.72 -8.70
CA LYS A 180 -6.68 -0.42 -9.60
C LYS A 180 -5.58 -0.60 -10.63
N SER A 181 -5.16 0.49 -11.27
CA SER A 181 -4.08 0.46 -12.27
C SER A 181 -2.76 0.02 -11.66
N LEU A 182 -2.45 0.49 -10.44
CA LEU A 182 -1.25 0.11 -9.72
C LEU A 182 -1.26 -1.36 -9.31
N LEU A 183 -2.38 -1.86 -8.77
CA LEU A 183 -2.53 -3.26 -8.40
C LEU A 183 -2.36 -4.20 -9.58
N ALA A 184 -2.90 -3.83 -10.75
CA ALA A 184 -2.70 -4.60 -11.98
C ALA A 184 -1.21 -4.70 -12.37
N GLN A 185 -0.44 -3.62 -12.25
CA GLN A 185 1.02 -3.66 -12.47
C GLN A 185 1.73 -4.57 -11.46
N ILE A 186 1.36 -4.49 -10.17
CA ILE A 186 1.93 -5.33 -9.12
C ILE A 186 1.63 -6.82 -9.39
N GLU A 187 0.42 -7.16 -9.81
CA GLU A 187 0.02 -8.52 -10.14
C GLU A 187 0.76 -9.07 -11.37
N GLN A 188 0.96 -8.23 -12.38
CA GLN A 188 1.70 -8.55 -13.61
C GLN A 188 3.22 -8.50 -13.41
N ASN A 189 3.70 -8.07 -12.24
CA ASN A 189 5.11 -7.84 -11.94
C ASN A 189 5.80 -6.88 -12.94
N THR A 190 5.08 -5.84 -13.35
CA THR A 190 5.53 -4.84 -14.31
C THR A 190 5.92 -3.57 -13.57
N ALA A 191 7.12 -3.06 -13.79
CA ALA A 191 7.56 -1.75 -13.29
C ALA A 191 7.39 -0.75 -14.44
N SER A 192 6.22 -0.13 -14.55
CA SER A 192 5.93 0.90 -15.54
C SER A 192 5.38 2.16 -14.88
N LEU A 193 5.47 3.29 -15.58
CA LEU A 193 4.85 4.54 -15.18
C LEU A 193 3.52 4.70 -15.93
N ILE A 194 2.42 4.75 -15.20
CA ILE A 194 1.11 5.11 -15.75
C ILE A 194 0.81 6.55 -15.34
N ARG A 195 0.60 7.43 -16.31
CA ARG A 195 0.13 8.80 -16.08
C ARG A 195 -1.38 8.85 -16.26
N ILE A 196 -2.10 9.34 -15.24
CA ILE A 196 -3.51 9.66 -15.30
C ILE A 196 -3.63 11.17 -15.35
N ALA A 197 -3.78 11.71 -16.56
CA ALA A 197 -4.03 13.14 -16.75
C ALA A 197 -5.54 13.39 -16.74
N LEU A 198 -5.96 14.41 -16.00
CA LEU A 198 -7.35 14.78 -15.82
C LEU A 198 -7.60 16.14 -16.44
N THR A 199 -8.70 16.27 -17.16
CA THR A 199 -9.21 17.55 -17.66
C THR A 199 -10.62 17.79 -17.17
N PRO A 200 -10.95 19.04 -16.79
CA PRO A 200 -12.32 19.42 -16.58
C PRO A 200 -13.04 19.52 -17.94
N GLU A 201 -14.15 18.85 -18.10
CA GLU A 201 -15.01 18.98 -19.24
C GLU A 201 -16.40 19.41 -18.75
N SER A 202 -16.99 20.42 -19.38
CA SER A 202 -18.36 20.81 -19.08
C SER A 202 -19.30 20.09 -20.04
N VAL A 203 -20.17 19.25 -19.49
CA VAL A 203 -21.20 18.54 -20.24
C VAL A 203 -22.56 18.97 -19.66
N ASP A 204 -23.40 19.53 -20.46
CA ASP A 204 -24.75 20.01 -20.08
C ASP A 204 -24.75 20.93 -18.84
N GLY A 205 -23.75 21.81 -18.73
CA GLY A 205 -23.61 22.73 -17.60
C GLY A 205 -23.07 22.08 -16.31
N HIS A 206 -22.75 20.80 -16.33
CA HIS A 206 -22.13 20.08 -15.25
C HIS A 206 -20.66 19.77 -15.55
N TRP A 207 -19.78 20.07 -14.61
CA TRP A 207 -18.37 19.75 -14.74
C TRP A 207 -18.10 18.29 -14.44
N GLN A 208 -17.41 17.62 -15.36
CA GLN A 208 -16.96 16.24 -15.20
C GLN A 208 -15.46 16.13 -15.37
N LEU A 209 -14.87 15.14 -14.69
CA LEU A 209 -13.47 14.78 -14.89
C LEU A 209 -13.38 13.75 -16.02
N LYS A 210 -12.70 14.14 -17.10
CA LYS A 210 -12.35 13.22 -18.16
C LYS A 210 -10.89 12.78 -17.99
N THR A 211 -10.67 11.48 -18.00
CA THR A 211 -9.32 10.93 -18.10
C THR A 211 -8.87 11.04 -19.54
N LEU A 212 -7.84 11.85 -19.80
CA LEU A 212 -7.29 12.06 -21.16
C LEU A 212 -6.60 10.83 -21.75
N GLY A 213 -6.36 9.80 -20.94
CA GLY A 213 -5.73 8.56 -21.36
C GLY A 213 -4.73 8.04 -20.32
N LYS A 214 -4.49 6.75 -20.37
CA LYS A 214 -3.36 6.12 -19.67
C LYS A 214 -2.18 6.16 -20.64
N ILE A 215 -1.19 7.02 -20.37
CA ILE A 215 0.07 6.98 -21.10
C ILE A 215 0.98 6.01 -20.35
N GLU A 216 1.14 4.81 -20.89
CA GLU A 216 2.20 3.91 -20.43
C GLU A 216 3.52 4.34 -21.03
N GLN A 217 4.42 4.87 -20.21
CA GLN A 217 5.82 4.97 -20.60
C GLN A 217 6.47 3.63 -20.31
N ALA A 218 6.94 2.96 -21.36
CA ALA A 218 7.73 1.75 -21.24
C ALA A 218 8.87 1.98 -20.25
N GLY A 219 9.04 1.03 -19.32
CA GLY A 219 9.97 1.14 -18.22
C GLY A 219 11.36 1.53 -18.66
N VAL A 220 12.04 2.30 -17.83
CA VAL A 220 13.47 2.50 -17.88
C VAL A 220 14.11 1.12 -18.00
N SER A 221 14.69 0.84 -19.15
CA SER A 221 15.40 -0.40 -19.45
C SER A 221 16.28 -0.75 -18.26
N ALA A 222 16.07 -1.92 -17.70
CA ALA A 222 16.96 -2.48 -16.69
C ALA A 222 18.37 -2.50 -17.27
N LEU A 223 19.21 -1.58 -16.85
CA LEU A 223 20.65 -1.72 -16.93
C LEU A 223 21.00 -2.82 -15.93
N ALA A 224 21.03 -4.03 -16.43
CA ALA A 224 21.74 -5.12 -15.77
C ALA A 224 23.24 -4.84 -15.80
N PRO A 225 23.98 -5.10 -14.74
CA PRO A 225 25.42 -5.16 -14.74
C PRO A 225 25.92 -6.40 -15.47
#